data_2525dd9a390c9834e0ae19dc96c1a98f
#
_entry.id   2525dd9a390c9834e0ae19dc96c1a98f
#
_cell.length_a   1.000
_cell.length_b   1.000
_cell.length_c   1.000
_cell.angle_alpha   90.00
_cell.angle_beta   90.00
_cell.angle_gamma   90.00
#
_symmetry.space_group_name_H-M   'P 1'
#
loop_
_entity.id
_entity.type
_entity.pdbx_description
1 polymer ?
#
loop_
_entity_poly.entity_id
_entity_poly.type
_entity_poly.pdbx_seq_one_letter_code
_entity_poly.pdbx_strand_id
1 'polypeptide(L)'
;MNKTFANFIINTKKYMGLTKTTSTGLSFSNAYTNIDYIRKATSSNESVASVTVTSKAMNGNFNIEVKQLATSGAITSAKLTDADVVDGMKFRLKGTKDGEYVTITVNGSTMDDVVKAINAKKSETNVYAFYDKENQILFLQSTATGENSVINLSRVSGEEGDTGYEFLQKLRGEGFTKINGQNAEIVYNGVSLYYSSNNINFN
;
A
#
# COMPACT_ATOMS: atom_id res chain seq x y z
N MET A 1 -41.32 25.89 -30.83
CA MET A 1 -40.03 25.39 -30.34
C MET A 1 -39.77 24.02 -30.98
N ASN A 2 -38.65 23.86 -31.67
CA ASN A 2 -38.39 22.63 -32.42
C ASN A 2 -38.21 21.45 -31.44
N LYS A 3 -38.88 20.30 -31.73
CA LYS A 3 -38.81 19.08 -30.87
C LYS A 3 -37.37 18.60 -30.60
N THR A 4 -36.47 18.81 -31.57
CA THR A 4 -35.06 18.47 -31.46
C THR A 4 -34.35 19.26 -30.36
N PHE A 5 -34.68 20.56 -30.24
CA PHE A 5 -34.10 21.45 -29.22
C PHE A 5 -34.63 21.12 -27.81
N ALA A 6 -35.92 20.78 -27.71
CA ALA A 6 -36.53 20.34 -26.46
C ALA A 6 -35.92 19.02 -25.96
N ASN A 7 -35.67 18.04 -26.86
CA ASN A 7 -35.03 16.78 -26.53
C ASN A 7 -33.55 16.96 -26.12
N PHE A 8 -32.83 17.90 -26.73
CA PHE A 8 -31.47 18.24 -26.32
C PHE A 8 -31.45 18.77 -24.88
N ILE A 9 -32.34 19.71 -24.54
CA ILE A 9 -32.46 20.27 -23.18
C ILE A 9 -32.83 19.18 -22.16
N ILE A 10 -33.74 18.24 -22.48
CA ILE A 10 -34.15 17.15 -21.60
C ILE A 10 -32.99 16.18 -21.34
N ASN A 11 -32.25 15.81 -22.37
CA ASN A 11 -31.10 14.93 -22.24
C ASN A 11 -29.96 15.59 -21.46
N THR A 12 -29.68 16.87 -21.71
CA THR A 12 -28.68 17.62 -20.95
C THR A 12 -29.02 17.70 -19.45
N LYS A 13 -30.32 17.91 -19.12
CA LYS A 13 -30.80 17.88 -17.74
C LYS A 13 -30.59 16.53 -17.06
N LYS A 14 -30.85 15.44 -17.78
CA LYS A 14 -30.67 14.08 -17.27
C LYS A 14 -29.22 13.77 -16.92
N TYR A 15 -28.27 14.24 -17.75
CA TYR A 15 -26.84 14.04 -17.51
C TYR A 15 -26.26 15.01 -16.48
N MET A 16 -26.85 16.19 -16.27
CA MET A 16 -26.36 17.19 -15.33
C MET A 16 -27.07 17.18 -13.97
N GLY A 17 -27.98 16.23 -13.72
CA GLY A 17 -28.67 16.10 -12.43
C GLY A 17 -29.59 17.29 -12.09
N LEU A 18 -30.02 18.08 -13.07
CA LEU A 18 -30.86 19.26 -12.87
C LEU A 18 -32.31 18.83 -12.57
N THR A 19 -32.76 19.04 -11.35
CA THR A 19 -34.15 18.80 -10.93
C THR A 19 -35.07 19.92 -11.45
N LYS A 20 -36.30 19.54 -11.83
CA LYS A 20 -37.34 20.44 -12.32
C LYS A 20 -37.76 21.36 -11.18
N THR A 21 -37.47 22.68 -11.30
CA THR A 21 -38.13 23.68 -10.46
C THR A 21 -39.42 24.12 -11.10
N THR A 22 -40.50 24.12 -10.31
CA THR A 22 -41.89 24.43 -10.71
C THR A 22 -42.12 25.92 -10.76
N SER A 23 -41.47 26.73 -11.58
CA SER A 23 -41.92 28.08 -11.93
C SER A 23 -41.24 28.62 -13.17
N THR A 24 -42.02 28.95 -14.13
CA THR A 24 -41.93 29.98 -15.17
C THR A 24 -40.55 30.62 -15.43
N GLY A 25 -39.63 29.83 -15.97
CA GLY A 25 -38.38 30.39 -16.51
C GLY A 25 -37.20 29.43 -16.32
N LEU A 26 -36.61 28.97 -17.43
CA LEU A 26 -35.32 28.32 -17.39
C LEU A 26 -34.25 29.38 -17.08
N SER A 27 -33.81 29.44 -15.82
CA SER A 27 -32.66 30.26 -15.47
C SER A 27 -31.39 29.45 -15.80
N PHE A 28 -30.67 29.85 -16.83
CA PHE A 28 -29.37 29.28 -17.22
C PHE A 28 -28.21 29.74 -16.31
N SER A 29 -28.44 30.76 -15.45
CA SER A 29 -27.40 31.33 -14.61
C SER A 29 -26.80 30.33 -13.61
N ASN A 30 -27.59 29.34 -13.11
CA ASN A 30 -27.10 28.31 -12.20
C ASN A 30 -26.54 27.07 -12.91
N ALA A 31 -26.82 26.89 -14.22
CA ALA A 31 -26.27 25.80 -14.99
C ALA A 31 -24.76 25.96 -15.27
N TYR A 32 -24.30 27.22 -15.36
CA TYR A 32 -22.87 27.53 -15.60
C TYR A 32 -22.00 27.45 -14.34
N THR A 33 -22.58 27.59 -13.15
CA THR A 33 -21.84 27.59 -11.89
C THR A 33 -21.64 26.17 -11.34
N ASN A 34 -22.39 25.18 -11.84
CA ASN A 34 -22.33 23.79 -11.40
C ASN A 34 -22.01 22.79 -12.54
N ILE A 35 -21.44 23.25 -13.65
CA ILE A 35 -20.83 22.32 -14.59
C ILE A 35 -19.48 21.90 -13.96
N ASP A 36 -19.52 20.90 -13.11
CA ASP A 36 -18.34 20.09 -12.86
C ASP A 36 -17.96 19.49 -14.22
N TYR A 37 -16.90 20.03 -14.81
CA TYR A 37 -16.37 19.54 -16.06
C TYR A 37 -15.98 18.08 -15.80
N ILE A 38 -16.80 17.14 -16.31
CA ILE A 38 -16.48 15.73 -16.28
C ILE A 38 -15.21 15.56 -17.11
N ARG A 39 -14.09 15.45 -16.44
CA ARG A 39 -12.83 15.16 -17.10
C ARG A 39 -12.69 13.66 -17.25
N LYS A 40 -12.17 13.23 -18.38
CA LYS A 40 -11.86 11.83 -18.63
C LYS A 40 -10.37 11.73 -18.99
N ALA A 41 -9.71 10.77 -18.41
CA ALA A 41 -8.40 10.35 -18.85
C ALA A 41 -8.46 8.91 -19.40
N THR A 42 -7.60 8.61 -20.33
CA THR A 42 -7.43 7.26 -20.89
C THR A 42 -5.95 6.93 -20.94
N SER A 43 -5.60 5.71 -20.54
CA SER A 43 -4.28 5.16 -20.76
C SER A 43 -4.21 4.49 -22.13
N SER A 44 -3.11 4.62 -22.84
CA SER A 44 -2.86 3.88 -24.08
C SER A 44 -2.60 2.39 -23.82
N ASN A 45 -2.19 2.05 -22.60
CA ASN A 45 -1.98 0.68 -22.14
C ASN A 45 -2.34 0.53 -20.67
N GLU A 46 -3.60 0.13 -20.40
CA GLU A 46 -4.12 -0.04 -19.03
C GLU A 46 -3.47 -1.20 -18.26
N SER A 47 -2.80 -2.13 -18.93
CA SER A 47 -2.05 -3.20 -18.27
C SER A 47 -0.73 -2.69 -17.67
N VAL A 48 -0.21 -1.55 -18.14
CA VAL A 48 1.01 -0.91 -17.61
C VAL A 48 0.64 0.15 -16.56
N ALA A 49 -0.32 1.02 -16.88
CA ALA A 49 -0.76 2.05 -15.95
C ALA A 49 -2.23 2.39 -16.19
N SER A 50 -3.04 2.41 -15.13
CA SER A 50 -4.39 2.95 -15.15
C SER A 50 -4.38 4.39 -14.65
N VAL A 51 -5.36 5.20 -15.09
CA VAL A 51 -5.45 6.60 -14.70
C VAL A 51 -6.87 6.98 -14.29
N THR A 52 -6.97 7.73 -13.21
CA THR A 52 -8.20 8.39 -12.77
C THR A 52 -7.95 9.89 -12.66
N VAL A 53 -8.98 10.70 -12.92
CA VAL A 53 -8.86 12.16 -12.87
C VAL A 53 -9.95 12.78 -12.02
N THR A 54 -9.62 13.91 -11.41
CA THR A 54 -10.58 14.80 -10.73
C THR A 54 -11.03 15.92 -11.66
N SER A 55 -12.08 16.65 -11.29
CA SER A 55 -12.57 17.84 -12.01
C SER A 55 -11.51 18.94 -12.16
N LYS A 56 -10.48 18.95 -11.31
CA LYS A 56 -9.38 19.94 -11.33
C LYS A 56 -8.21 19.55 -12.24
N ALA A 57 -8.21 18.34 -12.81
CA ALA A 57 -7.11 17.88 -13.65
C ALA A 57 -6.92 18.82 -14.86
N MET A 58 -5.67 19.07 -15.23
CA MET A 58 -5.35 19.84 -16.44
C MET A 58 -5.58 19.01 -17.69
N ASN A 59 -5.98 19.65 -18.79
CA ASN A 59 -6.05 19.00 -20.09
C ASN A 59 -4.63 18.85 -20.65
N GLY A 60 -4.33 17.69 -21.19
CA GLY A 60 -3.04 17.45 -21.84
C GLY A 60 -2.82 15.98 -22.17
N ASN A 61 -1.79 15.74 -22.95
CA ASN A 61 -1.24 14.42 -23.21
C ASN A 61 0.08 14.33 -22.46
N PHE A 62 0.23 13.25 -21.69
CA PHE A 62 1.41 13.01 -20.87
C PHE A 62 2.04 11.68 -21.29
N ASN A 63 3.36 11.67 -21.43
CA ASN A 63 4.10 10.43 -21.65
C ASN A 63 4.61 9.92 -20.31
N ILE A 64 4.21 8.68 -19.96
CA ILE A 64 4.63 8.00 -18.74
C ILE A 64 5.26 6.67 -19.13
N GLU A 65 6.53 6.46 -18.77
CA GLU A 65 7.21 5.19 -18.89
C GLU A 65 7.46 4.64 -17.48
N VAL A 66 7.02 3.41 -17.20
CA VAL A 66 7.28 2.73 -15.94
C VAL A 66 8.58 1.95 -16.07
N LYS A 67 9.62 2.37 -15.35
CA LYS A 67 10.91 1.69 -15.32
C LYS A 67 10.95 0.59 -14.27
N GLN A 68 10.38 0.87 -13.10
CA GLN A 68 10.38 -0.02 -11.94
C GLN A 68 9.15 0.24 -11.08
N LEU A 69 8.59 -0.83 -10.52
CA LEU A 69 7.53 -0.73 -9.51
C LEU A 69 8.12 -0.59 -8.10
N ALA A 70 7.41 0.11 -7.23
CA ALA A 70 7.70 0.09 -5.81
C ALA A 70 7.45 -1.31 -5.24
N THR A 71 8.39 -1.80 -4.44
CA THR A 71 8.30 -3.10 -3.76
C THR A 71 8.36 -2.93 -2.24
N SER A 72 7.87 -3.92 -1.52
CA SER A 72 7.96 -4.00 -0.06
C SER A 72 9.20 -4.75 0.39
N GLY A 73 9.70 -4.43 1.58
CA GLY A 73 10.73 -5.21 2.25
C GLY A 73 10.19 -6.55 2.73
N ALA A 74 11.03 -7.58 2.67
CA ALA A 74 10.69 -8.94 3.08
C ALA A 74 11.86 -9.63 3.78
N ILE A 75 11.53 -10.56 4.67
CA ILE A 75 12.46 -11.51 5.29
C ILE A 75 11.93 -12.91 5.08
N THR A 76 12.82 -13.82 4.67
CA THR A 76 12.61 -15.25 4.69
C THR A 76 13.56 -15.83 5.75
N SER A 77 13.03 -16.54 6.74
CA SER A 77 13.86 -17.12 7.80
C SER A 77 14.65 -18.33 7.32
N ALA A 78 15.64 -18.73 8.11
CA ALA A 78 16.12 -20.11 8.13
C ALA A 78 14.98 -21.07 8.56
N LYS A 79 15.22 -22.36 8.52
CA LYS A 79 14.25 -23.34 9.03
C LYS A 79 14.02 -23.15 10.52
N LEU A 80 12.75 -23.04 10.89
CA LEU A 80 12.27 -22.89 12.26
C LEU A 80 11.17 -23.91 12.53
N THR A 81 11.15 -24.42 13.75
CA THR A 81 10.14 -25.37 14.24
C THR A 81 9.53 -24.86 15.55
N ASP A 82 8.48 -25.52 16.04
CA ASP A 82 7.89 -25.20 17.32
C ASP A 82 8.89 -25.36 18.50
N ALA A 83 9.91 -26.24 18.35
CA ALA A 83 10.97 -26.39 19.36
C ALA A 83 11.86 -25.14 19.53
N ASP A 84 11.82 -24.22 18.58
CA ASP A 84 12.57 -22.95 18.62
C ASP A 84 11.79 -21.82 19.31
N VAL A 85 10.53 -22.10 19.70
CA VAL A 85 9.63 -21.11 20.31
C VAL A 85 9.51 -21.39 21.81
N VAL A 86 9.79 -20.38 22.62
CA VAL A 86 9.64 -20.43 24.08
C VAL A 86 8.50 -19.50 24.49
N ASP A 87 7.58 -20.01 25.31
CA ASP A 87 6.48 -19.20 25.84
C ASP A 87 7.01 -17.98 26.60
N GLY A 88 6.41 -16.82 26.35
CA GLY A 88 6.83 -15.55 26.93
C GLY A 88 8.04 -14.89 26.28
N MET A 89 8.67 -15.52 25.26
CA MET A 89 9.81 -14.90 24.55
C MET A 89 9.42 -13.54 23.95
N LYS A 90 10.40 -12.63 23.92
CA LYS A 90 10.20 -11.26 23.45
C LYS A 90 11.28 -10.86 22.46
N PHE A 91 10.90 -10.20 21.39
CA PHE A 91 11.81 -9.53 20.48
C PHE A 91 11.18 -8.23 19.97
N ARG A 92 11.97 -7.40 19.32
CA ARG A 92 11.52 -6.11 18.79
C ARG A 92 11.50 -6.16 17.27
N LEU A 93 10.48 -5.56 16.69
CA LEU A 93 10.22 -5.58 15.24
C LEU A 93 9.80 -4.19 14.75
N LYS A 94 10.27 -3.80 13.56
CA LYS A 94 9.76 -2.68 12.78
C LYS A 94 9.83 -2.99 11.29
N GLY A 95 8.92 -2.41 10.49
CA GLY A 95 8.80 -2.65 9.05
C GLY A 95 9.20 -1.47 8.18
N THR A 96 9.64 -0.35 8.79
CA THR A 96 10.10 0.84 8.07
C THR A 96 11.39 1.39 8.69
N LYS A 97 12.20 2.11 7.91
CA LYS A 97 13.43 2.74 8.40
C LYS A 97 13.14 3.70 9.55
N ASP A 98 12.13 4.55 9.37
CA ASP A 98 11.78 5.64 10.31
C ASP A 98 10.81 5.20 11.41
N GLY A 99 10.31 3.94 11.33
CA GLY A 99 9.40 3.38 12.33
C GLY A 99 10.09 3.08 13.66
N GLU A 100 9.31 3.13 14.72
CA GLU A 100 9.75 2.73 16.04
C GLU A 100 9.75 1.20 16.19
N TYR A 101 10.66 0.69 17.02
CA TYR A 101 10.65 -0.71 17.39
C TYR A 101 9.49 -1.03 18.33
N VAL A 102 8.65 -1.97 17.95
CA VAL A 102 7.56 -2.51 18.77
C VAL A 102 7.99 -3.84 19.37
N THR A 103 7.76 -4.04 20.66
CA THR A 103 8.03 -5.31 21.33
C THR A 103 6.92 -6.31 20.99
N ILE A 104 7.32 -7.46 20.47
CA ILE A 104 6.47 -8.62 20.23
C ILE A 104 6.67 -9.56 21.42
N THR A 105 5.60 -9.92 22.10
CA THR A 105 5.59 -10.95 23.13
C THR A 105 4.82 -12.15 22.59
N VAL A 106 5.45 -13.30 22.55
CA VAL A 106 4.86 -14.56 22.10
C VAL A 106 4.25 -15.25 23.30
N ASN A 107 2.95 -15.47 23.29
CA ASN A 107 2.23 -16.22 24.30
C ASN A 107 1.88 -17.58 23.69
N GLY A 108 2.64 -18.59 24.05
CA GLY A 108 2.59 -19.95 23.53
C GLY A 108 3.94 -20.43 23.01
N SER A 109 3.99 -21.69 22.57
CA SER A 109 5.24 -22.38 22.23
C SER A 109 5.22 -22.96 20.81
N THR A 110 4.46 -22.32 19.88
CA THR A 110 4.37 -22.77 18.50
C THR A 110 4.69 -21.63 17.52
N MET A 111 5.09 -22.00 16.31
CA MET A 111 5.30 -21.01 15.23
C MET A 111 4.00 -20.26 14.86
N ASP A 112 2.84 -20.90 15.04
CA ASP A 112 1.55 -20.23 14.87
C ASP A 112 1.35 -19.11 15.91
N ASP A 113 1.84 -19.29 17.14
CA ASP A 113 1.79 -18.26 18.18
C ASP A 113 2.71 -17.07 17.84
N VAL A 114 3.87 -17.35 17.23
CA VAL A 114 4.78 -16.32 16.71
C VAL A 114 4.08 -15.49 15.62
N VAL A 115 3.47 -16.16 14.65
CA VAL A 115 2.71 -15.49 13.55
C VAL A 115 1.57 -14.66 14.12
N LYS A 116 0.81 -15.19 15.06
CA LYS A 116 -0.29 -14.51 15.74
C LYS A 116 0.18 -13.26 16.49
N ALA A 117 1.28 -13.38 17.24
CA ALA A 117 1.85 -12.26 17.99
C ALA A 117 2.32 -11.12 17.07
N ILE A 118 3.00 -11.44 15.97
CA ILE A 118 3.44 -10.45 14.97
C ILE A 118 2.22 -9.79 14.31
N ASN A 119 1.26 -10.57 13.84
CA ASN A 119 0.10 -10.06 13.12
C ASN A 119 -0.83 -9.23 14.00
N ALA A 120 -0.89 -9.49 15.31
CA ALA A 120 -1.61 -8.67 16.27
C ALA A 120 -1.02 -7.26 16.38
N LYS A 121 0.26 -7.08 16.07
CA LYS A 121 0.96 -5.79 16.07
C LYS A 121 1.22 -5.22 14.67
N LYS A 122 0.55 -5.73 13.63
CA LYS A 122 0.74 -5.34 12.24
C LYS A 122 0.57 -3.82 12.01
N SER A 123 -0.42 -3.20 12.63
CA SER A 123 -0.68 -1.75 12.47
C SER A 123 0.40 -0.88 13.11
N GLU A 124 1.10 -1.39 14.13
CA GLU A 124 2.17 -0.67 14.83
C GLU A 124 3.52 -0.91 14.16
N THR A 125 3.78 -2.15 13.75
CA THR A 125 5.06 -2.57 13.15
C THR A 125 5.15 -2.34 11.66
N ASN A 126 4.02 -2.22 10.95
CA ASN A 126 3.93 -2.33 9.49
C ASN A 126 4.48 -3.67 8.94
N VAL A 127 4.40 -4.75 9.71
CA VAL A 127 4.83 -6.09 9.29
C VAL A 127 3.71 -7.09 9.49
N TYR A 128 3.53 -7.97 8.52
CA TYR A 128 2.76 -9.18 8.71
C TYR A 128 3.63 -10.41 8.51
N ALA A 129 3.22 -11.51 9.14
CA ALA A 129 3.91 -12.78 9.15
C ALA A 129 3.05 -13.89 8.56
N PHE A 130 3.70 -14.85 7.92
CA PHE A 130 3.14 -16.12 7.48
C PHE A 130 4.17 -17.22 7.72
N TYR A 131 3.73 -18.40 8.17
CA TYR A 131 4.59 -19.56 8.39
C TYR A 131 4.19 -20.71 7.47
N ASP A 132 5.13 -21.16 6.67
CA ASP A 132 5.01 -22.37 5.86
C ASP A 132 5.45 -23.58 6.70
N LYS A 133 4.45 -24.36 7.15
CA LYS A 133 4.70 -25.53 8.01
C LYS A 133 5.42 -26.65 7.30
N GLU A 134 5.19 -26.81 6.00
CA GLU A 134 5.79 -27.89 5.22
C GLU A 134 7.28 -27.64 5.02
N ASN A 135 7.66 -26.41 4.69
CA ASN A 135 9.04 -26.02 4.48
C ASN A 135 9.73 -25.50 5.75
N GLN A 136 8.98 -25.28 6.84
CA GLN A 136 9.47 -24.77 8.13
C GLN A 136 10.05 -23.35 8.01
N ILE A 137 9.45 -22.48 7.19
CA ILE A 137 9.95 -21.14 6.89
C ILE A 137 8.95 -20.09 7.37
N LEU A 138 9.47 -19.12 8.14
CA LEU A 138 8.73 -17.92 8.50
C LEU A 138 9.01 -16.81 7.47
N PHE A 139 7.95 -16.28 6.88
CA PHE A 139 7.98 -15.14 6.01
C PHE A 139 7.48 -13.90 6.75
N LEU A 140 8.26 -12.83 6.68
CA LEU A 140 7.85 -11.50 7.14
C LEU A 140 7.81 -10.56 5.95
N GLN A 141 6.76 -9.77 5.83
CA GLN A 141 6.65 -8.78 4.77
C GLN A 141 6.15 -7.45 5.33
N SER A 142 6.78 -6.37 4.93
CA SER A 142 6.32 -5.02 5.26
C SER A 142 5.05 -4.70 4.48
N THR A 143 4.11 -4.00 5.11
CA THR A 143 2.91 -3.45 4.46
C THR A 143 3.18 -2.15 3.73
N ALA A 144 4.30 -1.49 4.03
CA ALA A 144 4.80 -0.35 3.29
C ALA A 144 5.54 -0.79 2.02
N THR A 145 5.65 0.10 1.05
CA THR A 145 6.48 -0.05 -0.15
C THR A 145 7.53 1.07 -0.20
N GLY A 146 8.40 1.01 -1.19
CA GLY A 146 9.45 2.02 -1.36
C GLY A 146 10.69 1.74 -0.50
N GLU A 147 11.71 2.54 -0.67
CA GLU A 147 13.00 2.36 0.02
C GLU A 147 12.95 2.57 1.54
N ASN A 148 11.85 3.14 2.07
CA ASN A 148 11.60 3.20 3.51
C ASN A 148 11.10 1.85 4.08
N SER A 149 10.67 0.94 3.22
CA SER A 149 10.18 -0.39 3.60
C SER A 149 11.35 -1.33 3.92
N VAL A 150 11.73 -1.39 5.19
CA VAL A 150 12.87 -2.18 5.68
C VAL A 150 12.50 -2.85 6.98
N ILE A 151 12.41 -4.19 6.96
CA ILE A 151 12.13 -4.97 8.17
C ILE A 151 13.40 -5.09 9.01
N ASN A 152 13.32 -4.72 10.28
CA ASN A 152 14.38 -4.89 11.25
C ASN A 152 13.87 -5.63 12.48
N LEU A 153 14.65 -6.60 12.88
CA LEU A 153 14.47 -7.41 14.10
C LEU A 153 15.59 -7.08 15.08
N SER A 154 15.27 -6.93 16.35
CA SER A 154 16.22 -6.65 17.41
C SER A 154 15.83 -7.39 18.68
N ARG A 155 16.82 -7.68 19.54
CA ARG A 155 16.56 -8.18 20.88
C ARG A 155 15.94 -7.09 21.76
N VAL A 156 15.27 -7.49 22.82
CA VAL A 156 14.93 -6.61 23.93
C VAL A 156 16.19 -6.49 24.81
N SER A 157 16.69 -5.28 25.05
CA SER A 157 17.92 -5.09 25.84
C SER A 157 17.71 -5.42 27.31
N GLY A 158 18.67 -6.14 27.96
CA GLY A 158 18.80 -6.23 29.40
C GLY A 158 18.35 -7.57 30.04
N GLU A 159 17.95 -8.59 29.25
CA GLU A 159 17.61 -9.92 29.80
C GLU A 159 18.78 -10.92 29.63
N GLU A 160 19.25 -11.48 30.72
CA GLU A 160 20.16 -12.63 30.73
C GLU A 160 19.34 -13.90 30.42
N GLY A 161 19.77 -14.72 29.43
CA GLY A 161 18.97 -15.87 28.95
C GLY A 161 17.83 -15.48 28.01
N ASP A 162 18.02 -14.47 27.17
CA ASP A 162 17.04 -13.90 26.24
C ASP A 162 16.65 -14.93 25.17
N THR A 163 15.59 -15.70 25.45
CA THR A 163 15.03 -16.69 24.52
C THR A 163 14.57 -16.07 23.20
N GLY A 164 14.18 -14.81 23.21
CA GLY A 164 13.87 -14.06 21.99
C GLY A 164 15.12 -13.80 21.16
N TYR A 165 16.27 -13.54 21.79
CA TYR A 165 17.55 -13.41 21.08
C TYR A 165 17.99 -14.74 20.45
N GLU A 166 17.88 -15.85 21.16
CA GLU A 166 18.17 -17.18 20.63
C GLU A 166 17.27 -17.51 19.43
N PHE A 167 15.99 -17.21 19.52
CA PHE A 167 15.06 -17.33 18.38
C PHE A 167 15.52 -16.50 17.18
N LEU A 168 15.92 -15.24 17.38
CA LEU A 168 16.41 -14.39 16.32
C LEU A 168 17.71 -14.88 15.70
N GLN A 169 18.59 -15.52 16.46
CA GLN A 169 19.82 -16.15 15.94
C GLN A 169 19.48 -17.33 15.03
N LYS A 170 18.56 -18.19 15.44
CA LYS A 170 18.08 -19.31 14.62
C LYS A 170 17.38 -18.81 13.36
N LEU A 171 16.52 -17.81 13.47
CA LEU A 171 15.84 -17.17 12.34
C LEU A 171 16.85 -16.70 11.26
N ARG A 172 18.02 -16.20 11.69
CA ARG A 172 19.11 -15.73 10.81
C ARG A 172 20.11 -16.80 10.40
N GLY A 173 19.79 -18.08 10.59
CA GLY A 173 20.63 -19.20 10.20
C GLY A 173 20.75 -19.41 8.69
N GLU A 174 21.12 -20.59 8.28
CA GLU A 174 21.29 -20.95 6.87
C GLU A 174 19.98 -20.84 6.10
N GLY A 175 20.01 -20.16 4.94
CA GLY A 175 18.84 -19.90 4.11
C GLY A 175 18.12 -18.59 4.44
N PHE A 176 18.58 -17.84 5.44
CA PHE A 176 18.03 -16.52 5.74
C PHE A 176 18.25 -15.54 4.57
N THR A 177 17.17 -14.85 4.17
CA THR A 177 17.27 -13.76 3.22
C THR A 177 16.53 -12.52 3.73
N LYS A 178 17.06 -11.36 3.37
CA LYS A 178 16.43 -10.07 3.63
C LYS A 178 16.49 -9.21 2.38
N ILE A 179 15.33 -8.74 1.94
CA ILE A 179 15.17 -7.85 0.80
C ILE A 179 14.59 -6.54 1.33
N ASN A 180 15.19 -5.42 0.97
CA ASN A 180 14.65 -4.09 1.26
C ASN A 180 13.69 -3.68 0.15
N GLY A 181 12.70 -2.87 0.49
CA GLY A 181 11.81 -2.27 -0.49
C GLY A 181 12.55 -1.29 -1.41
N GLN A 182 11.97 -1.06 -2.57
CA GLN A 182 12.49 -0.14 -3.59
C GLN A 182 11.39 0.82 -4.01
N ASN A 183 11.76 2.05 -4.38
CA ASN A 183 10.81 3.01 -4.93
C ASN A 183 10.37 2.61 -6.34
N ALA A 184 9.18 3.02 -6.73
CA ALA A 184 8.81 3.07 -8.14
C ALA A 184 9.68 4.13 -8.84
N GLU A 185 10.11 3.82 -10.06
CA GLU A 185 10.71 4.78 -10.97
C GLU A 185 9.85 4.91 -12.21
N ILE A 186 9.41 6.13 -12.50
CA ILE A 186 8.72 6.47 -13.74
C ILE A 186 9.46 7.58 -14.45
N VAL A 187 9.37 7.60 -15.78
CA VAL A 187 9.78 8.75 -16.59
C VAL A 187 8.53 9.48 -17.03
N TYR A 188 8.35 10.70 -16.55
CA TYR A 188 7.24 11.58 -16.87
C TYR A 188 7.72 12.69 -17.81
N ASN A 189 7.26 12.69 -19.04
CA ASN A 189 7.69 13.66 -20.08
C ASN A 189 9.22 13.81 -20.17
N GLY A 190 9.97 12.70 -20.03
CA GLY A 190 11.43 12.68 -20.13
C GLY A 190 12.16 12.93 -18.80
N VAL A 191 11.45 13.14 -17.69
CA VAL A 191 12.05 13.36 -16.36
C VAL A 191 11.83 12.12 -15.48
N SER A 192 12.90 11.54 -14.90
CA SER A 192 12.80 10.46 -13.93
C SER A 192 12.28 10.97 -12.59
N LEU A 193 11.24 10.32 -12.09
CA LEU A 193 10.59 10.60 -10.81
C LEU A 193 10.52 9.31 -9.99
N TYR A 194 10.71 9.43 -8.67
CA TYR A 194 10.74 8.31 -7.73
C TYR A 194 9.63 8.44 -6.71
N TYR A 195 8.89 7.34 -6.49
CA TYR A 195 7.75 7.30 -5.57
C TYR A 195 7.82 6.06 -4.68
N SER A 196 7.47 6.23 -3.42
CA SER A 196 7.40 5.11 -2.47
C SER A 196 6.21 4.17 -2.70
N SER A 197 5.31 4.50 -3.62
CA SER A 197 4.08 3.75 -3.91
C SER A 197 3.86 3.63 -5.41
N ASN A 198 3.18 2.55 -5.83
CA ASN A 198 2.69 2.37 -7.20
C ASN A 198 1.41 3.17 -7.48
N ASN A 199 0.83 3.77 -6.45
CA ASN A 199 -0.29 4.70 -6.58
C ASN A 199 0.24 6.14 -6.49
N ILE A 200 0.28 6.81 -7.63
CA ILE A 200 0.93 8.13 -7.78
C ILE A 200 -0.14 9.19 -8.02
N ASN A 201 -0.09 10.27 -7.22
CA ASN A 201 -0.96 11.43 -7.39
C ASN A 201 -0.14 12.59 -7.95
N PHE A 202 -0.58 13.13 -9.07
CA PHE A 202 -0.09 14.39 -9.64
C PHE A 202 -1.08 15.51 -9.24
N ASN A 203 -0.69 16.35 -8.27
CA ASN A 203 -1.48 17.49 -7.81
C ASN A 203 -1.00 18.78 -8.46
#